data_a38b69336b5449cd4e0f8d1f1227f995
#
_entry.id   a38b69336b5449cd4e0f8d1f1227f995
#
_cell.length_a   1.000
_cell.length_b   1.000
_cell.length_c   1.000
_cell.angle_alpha   90.00
_cell.angle_beta   90.00
_cell.angle_gamma   90.00
#
_symmetry.space_group_name_H-M   'P 1'
#
loop_
_entity.id
_entity.type
_entity.pdbx_description
1 polymer ?
#
loop_
_entity_poly.entity_id
_entity_poly.type
_entity_poly.pdbx_seq_one_letter_code
_entity_poly.pdbx_strand_id
1 'polypeptide(L)'
;MKQIAATLILFFTIQFSNAQSSCCSATLAFNDISVNTGFQDKHELKAYSGPLLKGKMMSIPIEGEDPAMIYTLISPKESNKYLFVFHEWWGLNDHIKGEADKYYSSISGINVIALDLYDGKVATTREEAADYMQSADQERIFKIIRAVNDWTEEDTEVATIGWCFGGGWSMQAAIAVEIKAVGCVVYYGMPENDQQKLENFNCDVLGIFAEEDKWINHTVVSEYETAMKEADKKYETHWFDAAHAFANPSNAKYNKEYAEKANSIALSFLKKSLNVK
;
A
#
# COMPACT_ATOMS: atom_id res chain seq x y z
N MET A 1 -0.82 -77.11 -8.97
CA MET A 1 0.00 -76.05 -8.36
C MET A 1 -0.54 -74.69 -8.89
N LYS A 2 -1.28 -73.98 -8.06
CA LYS A 2 -1.85 -72.67 -8.40
C LYS A 2 -0.92 -71.59 -7.83
N GLN A 3 -0.31 -70.77 -8.69
CA GLN A 3 0.46 -69.64 -8.30
C GLN A 3 -0.52 -68.47 -7.97
N ILE A 4 -0.40 -67.96 -6.76
CA ILE A 4 -1.08 -66.75 -6.29
C ILE A 4 -0.14 -65.57 -6.53
N ALA A 5 -0.51 -64.72 -7.46
CA ALA A 5 0.17 -63.46 -7.69
C ALA A 5 -0.31 -62.44 -6.65
N ALA A 6 0.56 -61.99 -5.78
CA ALA A 6 0.29 -60.92 -4.84
C ALA A 6 0.54 -59.57 -5.53
N THR A 7 -0.50 -58.81 -5.75
CA THR A 7 -0.46 -57.45 -6.28
C THR A 7 -0.14 -56.47 -5.11
N LEU A 8 1.03 -55.89 -5.12
CA LEU A 8 1.46 -54.88 -4.14
C LEU A 8 0.84 -53.54 -4.57
N ILE A 9 -0.15 -53.05 -3.85
CA ILE A 9 -0.73 -51.71 -4.02
C ILE A 9 0.12 -50.75 -3.21
N LEU A 10 0.90 -49.93 -3.91
CA LEU A 10 1.67 -48.81 -3.33
C LEU A 10 0.72 -47.63 -3.09
N PHE A 11 0.34 -47.43 -1.82
CA PHE A 11 -0.35 -46.21 -1.44
C PHE A 11 0.66 -45.03 -1.42
N PHE A 12 0.60 -44.18 -2.42
CA PHE A 12 1.24 -42.86 -2.38
C PHE A 12 0.40 -41.96 -1.49
N THR A 13 0.82 -41.75 -0.25
CA THR A 13 0.31 -40.69 0.59
C THR A 13 0.88 -39.36 0.09
N ILE A 14 0.07 -38.60 -0.63
CA ILE A 14 0.38 -37.19 -0.92
C ILE A 14 0.26 -36.45 0.41
N GLN A 15 1.38 -36.17 1.02
CA GLN A 15 1.43 -35.18 2.10
C GLN A 15 1.22 -33.82 1.47
N PHE A 16 0.00 -33.29 1.61
CA PHE A 16 -0.22 -31.87 1.46
C PHE A 16 0.54 -31.19 2.61
N SER A 17 1.75 -30.72 2.34
CA SER A 17 2.35 -29.69 3.17
C SER A 17 1.41 -28.49 3.12
N ASN A 18 0.73 -28.23 4.23
CA ASN A 18 0.14 -26.92 4.48
C ASN A 18 1.31 -25.92 4.51
N ALA A 19 1.69 -25.40 3.35
CA ALA A 19 2.36 -24.13 3.28
C ALA A 19 1.33 -23.11 3.78
N GLN A 20 1.32 -22.85 5.09
CA GLN A 20 0.83 -21.60 5.62
C GLN A 20 1.67 -20.55 4.90
N SER A 21 1.09 -19.97 3.85
CA SER A 21 1.64 -18.80 3.21
C SER A 21 1.84 -17.79 4.32
N SER A 22 3.09 -17.46 4.60
CA SER A 22 3.47 -16.33 5.45
C SER A 22 2.92 -15.08 4.77
N CYS A 23 1.63 -14.81 5.00
CA CYS A 23 0.99 -13.60 4.52
C CYS A 23 1.69 -12.41 5.16
N CYS A 24 2.42 -11.63 4.35
CA CYS A 24 2.78 -10.25 4.62
C CYS A 24 3.74 -10.00 5.79
N SER A 25 4.94 -10.59 5.74
CA SER A 25 6.04 -10.26 6.67
C SER A 25 6.33 -8.75 6.72
N ALA A 26 6.25 -8.07 5.59
CA ALA A 26 6.48 -6.63 5.48
C ALA A 26 5.44 -5.79 6.25
N THR A 27 4.16 -6.12 6.16
CA THR A 27 3.10 -5.39 6.89
C THR A 27 3.09 -5.73 8.38
N LEU A 28 3.46 -6.96 8.77
CA LEU A 28 3.63 -7.35 10.17
C LEU A 28 4.80 -6.62 10.85
N ALA A 29 5.87 -6.33 10.12
CA ALA A 29 6.99 -5.57 10.66
C ALA A 29 6.59 -4.15 11.12
N PHE A 30 5.55 -3.55 10.53
CA PHE A 30 4.99 -2.29 11.03
C PHE A 30 4.30 -2.43 12.38
N ASN A 31 3.71 -3.58 12.70
CA ASN A 31 3.09 -3.79 14.01
C ASN A 31 4.12 -3.67 15.13
N ASP A 32 5.33 -4.22 14.94
CA ASP A 32 6.42 -4.11 15.93
C ASP A 32 6.94 -2.66 16.05
N ILE A 33 6.92 -1.90 14.97
CA ILE A 33 7.29 -0.48 14.95
C ILE A 33 6.27 0.36 15.73
N SER A 34 4.99 0.06 15.61
CA SER A 34 3.89 0.84 16.21
C SER A 34 3.92 0.86 17.75
N VAL A 35 4.42 -0.19 18.39
CA VAL A 35 4.58 -0.26 19.87
C VAL A 35 5.78 0.54 20.37
N ASN A 36 6.65 1.00 19.49
CA ASN A 36 7.83 1.75 19.87
C ASN A 36 7.46 3.20 20.24
N THR A 37 7.65 3.58 21.52
CA THR A 37 7.36 4.93 21.99
C THR A 37 8.12 6.01 21.22
N GLY A 38 9.37 5.72 20.80
CA GLY A 38 10.16 6.64 19.97
C GLY A 38 9.58 6.85 18.57
N PHE A 39 8.81 5.89 18.04
CA PHE A 39 8.02 6.06 16.83
C PHE A 39 6.78 6.91 17.10
N GLN A 40 6.02 6.57 18.14
CA GLN A 40 4.80 7.28 18.53
C GLN A 40 5.06 8.74 18.86
N ASP A 41 6.12 9.06 19.62
CA ASP A 41 6.46 10.42 20.07
C ASP A 41 6.74 11.42 18.95
N LYS A 42 7.03 10.93 17.74
CA LYS A 42 7.33 11.77 16.58
C LYS A 42 6.10 12.08 15.71
N HIS A 43 4.96 11.48 16.03
CA HIS A 43 3.74 11.67 15.27
C HIS A 43 2.74 12.51 16.05
N GLU A 44 2.32 13.63 15.47
CA GLU A 44 1.24 14.49 15.97
C GLU A 44 0.15 14.53 14.90
N LEU A 45 -1.10 14.49 15.34
CA LEU A 45 -2.22 14.71 14.44
C LEU A 45 -2.70 16.16 14.58
N LYS A 46 -2.37 16.99 13.59
CA LYS A 46 -2.93 18.34 13.49
C LYS A 46 -4.28 18.28 12.78
N ALA A 47 -5.19 19.17 13.16
CA ALA A 47 -6.44 19.32 12.44
C ALA A 47 -6.20 19.65 10.95
N TYR A 48 -7.01 19.08 10.08
CA TYR A 48 -6.95 19.40 8.67
C TYR A 48 -7.32 20.86 8.42
N SER A 49 -6.47 21.59 7.73
CA SER A 49 -6.66 22.99 7.36
C SER A 49 -6.53 23.24 5.85
N GLY A 50 -6.61 22.15 5.08
CA GLY A 50 -6.54 22.21 3.61
C GLY A 50 -7.83 22.71 2.96
N PRO A 51 -7.89 22.71 1.63
CA PRO A 51 -9.07 23.04 0.84
C PRO A 51 -10.25 22.12 1.17
N LEU A 52 -11.47 22.57 0.83
CA LEU A 52 -12.66 21.74 0.94
C LEU A 52 -12.50 20.48 0.09
N LEU A 53 -12.78 19.32 0.68
CA LEU A 53 -12.67 18.03 0.04
C LEU A 53 -13.68 17.88 -1.10
N LYS A 54 -13.24 17.36 -2.25
CA LYS A 54 -14.00 17.27 -3.50
C LYS A 54 -14.65 15.92 -3.72
N GLY A 55 -14.02 14.86 -3.20
CA GLY A 55 -14.48 13.50 -3.38
C GLY A 55 -15.67 13.13 -2.50
N LYS A 56 -16.12 11.90 -2.62
CA LYS A 56 -17.28 11.36 -1.89
C LYS A 56 -16.92 10.02 -1.26
N MET A 57 -17.45 9.77 -0.06
CA MET A 57 -17.42 8.42 0.52
C MET A 57 -18.41 7.53 -0.22
N MET A 58 -17.99 6.30 -0.49
CA MET A 58 -18.79 5.27 -1.14
C MET A 58 -18.49 3.92 -0.47
N SER A 59 -19.44 2.99 -0.54
CA SER A 59 -19.27 1.61 -0.08
C SER A 59 -19.28 0.64 -1.25
N ILE A 60 -18.39 -0.37 -1.19
CA ILE A 60 -18.33 -1.47 -2.15
C ILE A 60 -18.73 -2.75 -1.40
N PRO A 61 -19.76 -3.49 -1.85
CA PRO A 61 -20.17 -4.71 -1.18
C PRO A 61 -19.06 -5.78 -1.17
N ILE A 62 -18.94 -6.48 -0.06
CA ILE A 62 -18.13 -7.70 0.08
C ILE A 62 -19.07 -8.80 0.54
N GLU A 63 -19.13 -9.91 -0.20
CA GLU A 63 -20.04 -11.01 0.09
C GLU A 63 -19.76 -11.60 1.48
N GLY A 64 -20.80 -11.62 2.33
CA GLY A 64 -20.73 -12.20 3.67
C GLY A 64 -19.98 -11.36 4.71
N GLU A 65 -19.59 -10.13 4.38
CA GLU A 65 -18.85 -9.22 5.26
C GLU A 65 -19.37 -7.77 5.20
N ASP A 66 -18.85 -6.93 6.08
CA ASP A 66 -19.08 -5.49 5.99
C ASP A 66 -18.51 -4.92 4.66
N PRO A 67 -19.19 -3.95 4.05
CA PRO A 67 -18.73 -3.38 2.79
C PRO A 67 -17.40 -2.64 2.97
N ALA A 68 -16.57 -2.62 1.93
CA ALA A 68 -15.39 -1.76 1.89
C ALA A 68 -15.80 -0.30 1.77
N MET A 69 -15.26 0.56 2.65
CA MET A 69 -15.46 2.01 2.57
C MET A 69 -14.31 2.65 1.78
N ILE A 70 -14.65 3.55 0.87
CA ILE A 70 -13.68 4.25 0.03
C ILE A 70 -14.04 5.72 -0.12
N TYR A 71 -13.03 6.56 -0.34
CA TYR A 71 -13.21 7.95 -0.77
C TYR A 71 -12.85 8.05 -2.24
N THR A 72 -13.78 8.55 -3.07
CA THR A 72 -13.65 8.49 -4.53
C THR A 72 -13.69 9.86 -5.19
N LEU A 73 -12.88 10.01 -6.24
CA LEU A 73 -12.91 11.09 -7.20
C LEU A 73 -12.91 10.45 -8.60
N ILE A 74 -14.06 10.50 -9.26
CA ILE A 74 -14.25 9.85 -10.56
C ILE A 74 -14.10 10.89 -11.66
N SER A 75 -13.35 10.55 -12.69
CA SER A 75 -13.17 11.38 -13.88
C SER A 75 -14.53 11.66 -14.56
N PRO A 76 -14.81 12.92 -14.96
CA PRO A 76 -16.05 13.24 -15.68
C PRO A 76 -16.08 12.67 -17.11
N LYS A 77 -14.93 12.19 -17.60
CA LYS A 77 -14.81 11.45 -18.86
C LYS A 77 -14.47 10.01 -18.51
N GLU A 78 -14.97 9.09 -19.30
CA GLU A 78 -14.62 7.68 -19.20
C GLU A 78 -13.10 7.50 -19.14
N SER A 79 -12.65 6.73 -18.16
CA SER A 79 -11.24 6.45 -17.91
C SER A 79 -11.07 5.12 -17.23
N ASN A 80 -10.22 4.28 -17.78
CA ASN A 80 -9.77 3.02 -17.19
C ASN A 80 -8.51 3.18 -16.33
N LYS A 81 -8.12 4.40 -15.99
CA LYS A 81 -6.90 4.70 -15.22
C LYS A 81 -7.25 5.06 -13.80
N TYR A 82 -6.69 4.33 -12.86
CA TYR A 82 -6.99 4.47 -11.44
C TYR A 82 -5.72 4.69 -10.62
N LEU A 83 -5.83 5.55 -9.61
CA LEU A 83 -4.85 5.68 -8.54
C LEU A 83 -5.47 5.23 -7.23
N PHE A 84 -4.95 4.15 -6.65
CA PHE A 84 -5.32 3.69 -5.32
C PHE A 84 -4.42 4.34 -4.28
N VAL A 85 -5.02 4.96 -3.28
CA VAL A 85 -4.35 5.75 -2.23
C VAL A 85 -4.51 5.06 -0.88
N PHE A 86 -3.40 4.84 -0.18
CA PHE A 86 -3.35 4.12 1.08
C PHE A 86 -2.93 5.05 2.22
N HIS A 87 -3.76 5.10 3.25
CA HIS A 87 -3.59 6.00 4.39
C HIS A 87 -2.46 5.54 5.34
N GLU A 88 -1.95 6.47 6.13
CA GLU A 88 -1.02 6.19 7.21
C GLU A 88 -1.74 5.52 8.40
N TRP A 89 -1.03 5.29 9.49
CA TRP A 89 -1.55 4.64 10.70
C TRP A 89 -2.74 5.35 11.37
N TRP A 90 -3.03 6.61 11.00
CA TRP A 90 -4.16 7.38 11.51
C TRP A 90 -5.53 6.96 10.96
N GLY A 91 -5.58 6.13 9.92
CA GLY A 91 -6.80 5.82 9.18
C GLY A 91 -7.09 6.80 8.03
N LEU A 92 -8.20 6.62 7.34
CA LEU A 92 -8.62 7.45 6.20
C LEU A 92 -9.16 8.81 6.69
N ASN A 93 -8.26 9.65 7.20
CA ASN A 93 -8.57 10.99 7.67
C ASN A 93 -8.61 12.02 6.53
N ASP A 94 -8.97 13.28 6.86
CA ASP A 94 -9.11 14.33 5.88
C ASP A 94 -7.78 14.77 5.24
N HIS A 95 -6.62 14.53 5.89
CA HIS A 95 -5.32 14.76 5.28
C HIS A 95 -5.09 13.82 4.09
N ILE A 96 -5.39 12.53 4.23
CA ILE A 96 -5.26 11.55 3.15
C ILE A 96 -6.27 11.79 2.03
N LYS A 97 -7.51 12.14 2.38
CA LYS A 97 -8.51 12.56 1.39
C LYS A 97 -8.05 13.81 0.62
N GLY A 98 -7.40 14.75 1.31
CA GLY A 98 -6.79 15.92 0.69
C GLY A 98 -5.63 15.59 -0.26
N GLU A 99 -4.80 14.59 0.07
CA GLU A 99 -3.79 14.08 -0.87
C GLU A 99 -4.44 13.44 -2.10
N ALA A 100 -5.49 12.63 -1.93
CA ALA A 100 -6.25 12.08 -3.05
C ALA A 100 -6.80 13.19 -3.97
N ASP A 101 -7.36 14.26 -3.41
CA ASP A 101 -7.83 15.43 -4.15
C ASP A 101 -6.72 16.15 -4.94
N LYS A 102 -5.50 16.23 -4.37
CA LYS A 102 -4.34 16.82 -5.03
C LYS A 102 -3.91 15.98 -6.24
N TYR A 103 -3.78 14.66 -6.08
CA TYR A 103 -3.43 13.77 -7.20
C TYR A 103 -4.49 13.82 -8.30
N TYR A 104 -5.77 13.76 -7.96
CA TYR A 104 -6.86 13.91 -8.92
C TYR A 104 -6.81 15.23 -9.70
N SER A 105 -6.47 16.34 -9.02
CA SER A 105 -6.37 17.65 -9.64
C SER A 105 -5.10 17.82 -10.49
N SER A 106 -4.04 17.06 -10.19
CA SER A 106 -2.73 17.18 -10.83
C SER A 106 -2.49 16.23 -11.98
N ILE A 107 -3.32 15.18 -12.09
CA ILE A 107 -3.23 14.16 -13.13
C ILE A 107 -4.56 14.13 -13.88
N SER A 108 -4.55 14.52 -15.13
CA SER A 108 -5.79 14.58 -15.92
C SER A 108 -6.27 13.20 -16.34
N GLY A 109 -7.58 12.97 -16.26
CA GLY A 109 -8.23 11.79 -16.83
C GLY A 109 -7.99 10.50 -16.02
N ILE A 110 -7.80 10.61 -14.72
CA ILE A 110 -7.72 9.46 -13.82
C ILE A 110 -8.90 9.44 -12.84
N ASN A 111 -9.19 8.26 -12.35
CA ASN A 111 -10.01 8.04 -11.15
C ASN A 111 -9.09 7.91 -9.94
N VAL A 112 -9.46 8.45 -8.80
CA VAL A 112 -8.68 8.30 -7.56
C VAL A 112 -9.56 7.67 -6.50
N ILE A 113 -9.05 6.62 -5.85
CA ILE A 113 -9.75 5.90 -4.79
C ILE A 113 -8.82 5.83 -3.58
N ALA A 114 -9.22 6.46 -2.47
CA ALA A 114 -8.55 6.24 -1.20
C ALA A 114 -9.30 5.16 -0.40
N LEU A 115 -8.60 4.07 -0.09
CA LEU A 115 -9.16 2.91 0.59
C LEU A 115 -9.13 3.13 2.10
N ASP A 116 -10.22 2.76 2.76
CA ASP A 116 -10.30 2.73 4.22
C ASP A 116 -9.93 1.32 4.71
N LEU A 117 -8.73 1.20 5.27
CA LEU A 117 -8.19 -0.07 5.73
C LEU A 117 -8.61 -0.41 7.18
N TYR A 118 -9.36 0.48 7.84
CA TYR A 118 -9.74 0.36 9.24
C TYR A 118 -11.26 0.34 9.47
N ASP A 119 -12.05 0.10 8.40
CA ASP A 119 -13.51 0.01 8.47
C ASP A 119 -14.17 1.21 9.18
N GLY A 120 -13.79 2.42 8.78
CA GLY A 120 -14.34 3.69 9.28
C GLY A 120 -13.65 4.27 10.50
N LYS A 121 -12.64 3.57 11.06
CA LYS A 121 -11.93 4.09 12.24
C LYS A 121 -10.87 5.10 11.82
N VAL A 122 -10.91 6.26 12.48
CA VAL A 122 -9.90 7.31 12.37
C VAL A 122 -9.39 7.64 13.75
N ALA A 123 -8.10 7.44 13.99
CA ALA A 123 -7.49 7.68 15.29
C ALA A 123 -7.38 9.18 15.56
N THR A 124 -7.61 9.56 16.81
CA THR A 124 -7.49 10.92 17.33
C THR A 124 -6.30 11.07 18.29
N THR A 125 -5.80 9.94 18.80
CA THR A 125 -4.60 9.86 19.63
C THR A 125 -3.58 8.89 19.04
N ARG A 126 -2.33 8.96 19.50
CA ARG A 126 -1.26 8.07 19.07
C ARG A 126 -1.51 6.63 19.52
N GLU A 127 -2.07 6.48 20.69
CA GLU A 127 -2.45 5.20 21.28
C GLU A 127 -3.50 4.51 20.42
N GLU A 128 -4.56 5.23 20.02
CA GLU A 128 -5.57 4.72 19.10
C GLU A 128 -4.96 4.34 17.75
N ALA A 129 -4.07 5.16 17.19
CA ALA A 129 -3.41 4.88 15.93
C ALA A 129 -2.53 3.62 16.02
N ALA A 130 -1.79 3.44 17.10
CA ALA A 130 -1.01 2.24 17.36
C ALA A 130 -1.91 1.00 17.49
N ASP A 131 -2.99 1.10 18.25
CA ASP A 131 -3.95 0.00 18.45
C ASP A 131 -4.62 -0.40 17.12
N TYR A 132 -5.03 0.57 16.30
CA TYR A 132 -5.65 0.29 15.00
C TYR A 132 -4.66 -0.39 14.04
N MET A 133 -3.40 0.09 14.00
CA MET A 133 -2.39 -0.50 13.17
C MET A 133 -2.04 -1.94 13.60
N GLN A 134 -1.93 -2.19 14.92
CA GLN A 134 -1.64 -3.52 15.46
C GLN A 134 -2.80 -4.51 15.28
N SER A 135 -4.03 -4.03 15.44
CA SER A 135 -5.24 -4.85 15.30
C SER A 135 -5.75 -4.95 13.87
N ALA A 136 -5.06 -4.33 12.90
CA ALA A 136 -5.46 -4.37 11.51
C ALA A 136 -5.42 -5.80 10.98
N ASP A 137 -6.58 -6.31 10.59
CA ASP A 137 -6.71 -7.65 10.00
C ASP A 137 -6.26 -7.61 8.55
N GLN A 138 -5.14 -8.25 8.28
CA GLN A 138 -4.54 -8.32 6.94
C GLN A 138 -5.46 -9.00 5.92
N GLU A 139 -6.16 -10.06 6.33
CA GLU A 139 -7.10 -10.75 5.43
C GLU A 139 -8.26 -9.82 5.05
N ARG A 140 -8.77 -9.05 6.03
CA ARG A 140 -9.79 -8.02 5.79
C ARG A 140 -9.29 -6.95 4.83
N ILE A 141 -8.08 -6.45 5.01
CA ILE A 141 -7.50 -5.45 4.12
C ILE A 141 -7.34 -6.00 2.69
N PHE A 142 -6.88 -7.24 2.53
CA PHE A 142 -6.84 -7.86 1.20
C PHE A 142 -8.22 -8.02 0.57
N LYS A 143 -9.26 -8.34 1.35
CA LYS A 143 -10.64 -8.39 0.85
C LYS A 143 -11.12 -7.02 0.38
N ILE A 144 -10.80 -5.95 1.13
CA ILE A 144 -11.07 -4.57 0.72
C ILE A 144 -10.37 -4.26 -0.61
N ILE A 145 -9.06 -4.53 -0.72
CA ILE A 145 -8.29 -4.28 -1.95
C ILE A 145 -8.87 -5.04 -3.14
N ARG A 146 -9.19 -6.32 -2.97
CA ARG A 146 -9.77 -7.15 -4.03
C ARG A 146 -11.16 -6.65 -4.44
N ALA A 147 -12.03 -6.35 -3.48
CA ALA A 147 -13.36 -5.82 -3.78
C ALA A 147 -13.29 -4.50 -4.56
N VAL A 148 -12.36 -3.62 -4.20
CA VAL A 148 -12.12 -2.37 -4.96
C VAL A 148 -11.57 -2.65 -6.34
N ASN A 149 -10.64 -3.60 -6.48
CA ASN A 149 -10.10 -4.03 -7.77
C ASN A 149 -11.17 -4.67 -8.68
N ASP A 150 -12.04 -5.51 -8.10
CA ASP A 150 -13.11 -6.18 -8.84
C ASP A 150 -14.23 -5.22 -9.23
N TRP A 151 -14.40 -4.13 -8.46
CA TRP A 151 -15.32 -3.06 -8.80
C TRP A 151 -14.84 -2.23 -10.00
N THR A 152 -13.55 -2.20 -10.29
CA THR A 152 -13.01 -1.60 -11.52
C THR A 152 -13.18 -2.57 -12.70
N GLU A 153 -13.21 -2.05 -13.93
CA GLU A 153 -13.35 -2.85 -15.15
C GLU A 153 -12.10 -3.72 -15.40
N GLU A 154 -12.23 -4.77 -16.24
CA GLU A 154 -11.15 -5.73 -16.50
C GLU A 154 -9.90 -5.09 -17.13
N ASP A 155 -10.07 -4.12 -18.04
CA ASP A 155 -8.99 -3.44 -18.76
C ASP A 155 -8.41 -2.24 -18.00
N THR A 156 -8.67 -2.16 -16.70
CA THR A 156 -8.22 -1.07 -15.84
C THR A 156 -6.70 -1.09 -15.62
N GLU A 157 -6.08 0.07 -15.71
CA GLU A 157 -4.70 0.33 -15.30
C GLU A 157 -4.69 0.96 -13.89
N VAL A 158 -4.03 0.30 -12.95
CA VAL A 158 -3.98 0.71 -11.54
C VAL A 158 -2.57 1.12 -11.14
N ALA A 159 -2.40 2.37 -10.74
CA ALA A 159 -1.24 2.78 -9.96
C ALA A 159 -1.60 2.84 -8.47
N THR A 160 -0.61 2.63 -7.61
CA THR A 160 -0.80 2.67 -6.15
C THR A 160 0.13 3.68 -5.50
N ILE A 161 -0.31 4.30 -4.42
CA ILE A 161 0.50 5.21 -3.60
C ILE A 161 0.09 5.14 -2.14
N GLY A 162 1.07 5.17 -1.25
CA GLY A 162 0.79 5.18 0.19
C GLY A 162 1.97 5.68 1.00
N TRP A 163 1.67 6.06 2.26
CA TRP A 163 2.63 6.64 3.19
C TRP A 163 2.70 5.80 4.46
N CYS A 164 3.91 5.59 5.00
CA CYS A 164 4.11 4.85 6.24
C CYS A 164 3.47 3.45 6.18
N PHE A 165 2.53 3.12 7.06
CA PHE A 165 1.70 1.92 7.00
C PHE A 165 1.10 1.70 5.61
N GLY A 166 0.48 2.73 5.04
CA GLY A 166 -0.07 2.70 3.69
C GLY A 166 0.97 2.55 2.59
N GLY A 167 2.24 2.93 2.83
CA GLY A 167 3.33 2.69 1.87
C GLY A 167 3.58 1.20 1.68
N GLY A 168 3.59 0.43 2.75
CA GLY A 168 3.63 -1.04 2.69
C GLY A 168 2.40 -1.62 1.98
N TRP A 169 1.20 -1.10 2.30
CA TRP A 169 -0.05 -1.56 1.66
C TRP A 169 -0.16 -1.15 0.19
N SER A 170 0.43 -0.02 -0.21
CA SER A 170 0.57 0.34 -1.63
C SER A 170 1.28 -0.77 -2.42
N MET A 171 2.36 -1.31 -1.88
CA MET A 171 3.10 -2.39 -2.52
C MET A 171 2.32 -3.71 -2.50
N GLN A 172 1.72 -4.08 -1.37
CA GLN A 172 0.87 -5.28 -1.29
C GLN A 172 -0.33 -5.21 -2.24
N ALA A 173 -0.94 -4.03 -2.39
CA ALA A 173 -2.02 -3.82 -3.34
C ALA A 173 -1.56 -3.96 -4.79
N ALA A 174 -0.40 -3.40 -5.14
CA ALA A 174 0.15 -3.55 -6.50
C ALA A 174 0.47 -5.02 -6.83
N ILE A 175 0.86 -5.83 -5.83
CA ILE A 175 0.99 -7.28 -5.99
C ILE A 175 -0.40 -7.92 -6.18
N ALA A 176 -1.39 -7.54 -5.36
CA ALA A 176 -2.71 -8.16 -5.34
C ALA A 176 -3.58 -7.86 -6.57
N VAL A 177 -3.38 -6.71 -7.23
CA VAL A 177 -4.09 -6.36 -8.48
C VAL A 177 -3.41 -6.92 -9.73
N GLU A 178 -2.29 -7.60 -9.56
CA GLU A 178 -1.61 -8.39 -10.58
C GLU A 178 -1.32 -7.61 -11.88
N ILE A 179 -1.85 -8.09 -13.00
CA ILE A 179 -1.58 -7.53 -14.34
C ILE A 179 -2.17 -6.11 -14.52
N LYS A 180 -3.11 -5.68 -13.69
CA LYS A 180 -3.63 -4.31 -13.71
C LYS A 180 -2.63 -3.30 -13.14
N ALA A 181 -1.64 -3.73 -12.35
CA ALA A 181 -0.64 -2.84 -11.76
C ALA A 181 0.26 -2.24 -12.83
N VAL A 182 0.32 -0.90 -12.90
CA VAL A 182 1.18 -0.16 -13.85
C VAL A 182 2.24 0.70 -13.16
N GLY A 183 2.13 0.93 -11.84
CA GLY A 183 3.10 1.69 -11.06
C GLY A 183 2.80 1.64 -9.58
N CYS A 184 3.83 1.63 -8.74
CA CYS A 184 3.71 1.61 -7.29
C CYS A 184 4.60 2.67 -6.65
N VAL A 185 4.03 3.51 -5.78
CA VAL A 185 4.77 4.53 -5.03
C VAL A 185 4.70 4.23 -3.54
N VAL A 186 5.86 4.12 -2.92
CA VAL A 186 6.04 3.81 -1.50
C VAL A 186 6.76 4.97 -0.81
N TYR A 187 6.05 5.72 0.03
CA TYR A 187 6.65 6.73 0.89
C TYR A 187 6.97 6.13 2.26
N TYR A 188 8.24 6.06 2.62
CA TYR A 188 8.76 5.58 3.90
C TYR A 188 7.94 4.41 4.51
N GLY A 189 7.47 3.52 3.63
CA GLY A 189 6.76 2.31 3.99
C GLY A 189 7.68 1.09 4.01
N MET A 190 7.28 0.05 4.74
CA MET A 190 8.01 -1.20 4.76
C MET A 190 7.87 -1.89 3.40
N PRO A 191 8.94 -2.07 2.65
CA PRO A 191 8.88 -2.73 1.36
C PRO A 191 8.76 -4.25 1.51
N GLU A 192 8.23 -4.92 0.49
CA GLU A 192 8.20 -6.38 0.40
C GLU A 192 9.54 -6.92 -0.09
N ASN A 193 10.05 -7.97 0.56
CA ASN A 193 11.29 -8.64 0.17
C ASN A 193 11.13 -10.16 -0.04
N ASP A 194 9.91 -10.67 0.02
CA ASP A 194 9.61 -12.06 -0.32
C ASP A 194 9.77 -12.28 -1.83
N GLN A 195 10.74 -13.11 -2.20
CA GLN A 195 11.10 -13.38 -3.58
C GLN A 195 9.93 -13.91 -4.41
N GLN A 196 9.10 -14.81 -3.85
CA GLN A 196 7.97 -15.39 -4.59
C GLN A 196 6.91 -14.35 -4.94
N LYS A 197 6.69 -13.39 -4.04
CA LYS A 197 5.77 -12.28 -4.29
C LYS A 197 6.33 -11.30 -5.31
N LEU A 198 7.62 -10.98 -5.21
CA LEU A 198 8.28 -10.07 -6.13
C LEU A 198 8.36 -10.63 -7.54
N GLU A 199 8.55 -11.94 -7.72
CA GLU A 199 8.52 -12.57 -9.05
C GLU A 199 7.21 -12.32 -9.81
N ASN A 200 6.09 -12.23 -9.09
CA ASN A 200 4.76 -11.96 -9.66
C ASN A 200 4.42 -10.47 -9.74
N PHE A 201 5.31 -9.59 -9.32
CA PHE A 201 5.11 -8.14 -9.34
C PHE A 201 5.21 -7.60 -10.78
N ASN A 202 4.23 -6.83 -11.24
CA ASN A 202 4.08 -6.51 -12.66
C ASN A 202 4.31 -5.04 -13.04
N CYS A 203 4.74 -4.18 -12.12
CA CYS A 203 4.95 -2.76 -12.40
C CYS A 203 6.28 -2.22 -11.88
N ASP A 204 6.65 -1.02 -12.35
CA ASP A 204 7.79 -0.28 -11.81
C ASP A 204 7.47 0.25 -10.40
N VAL A 205 8.47 0.38 -9.53
CA VAL A 205 8.33 0.90 -8.17
C VAL A 205 9.15 2.17 -7.98
N LEU A 206 8.55 3.16 -7.32
CA LEU A 206 9.20 4.34 -6.79
C LEU A 206 9.18 4.28 -5.26
N GLY A 207 10.35 4.17 -4.64
CA GLY A 207 10.56 4.29 -3.20
C GLY A 207 11.04 5.70 -2.82
N ILE A 208 10.43 6.30 -1.82
CA ILE A 208 10.78 7.61 -1.26
C ILE A 208 11.03 7.43 0.23
N PHE A 209 12.27 7.60 0.65
CA PHE A 209 12.74 7.28 2.00
C PHE A 209 13.41 8.48 2.67
N ALA A 210 13.62 8.38 3.98
CA ALA A 210 14.20 9.42 4.81
C ALA A 210 15.50 8.93 5.47
N GLU A 211 16.58 9.73 5.37
CA GLU A 211 17.92 9.40 5.88
C GLU A 211 17.96 9.19 7.41
N GLU A 212 17.12 9.95 8.14
CA GLU A 212 17.03 9.87 9.60
C GLU A 212 16.02 8.82 10.10
N ASP A 213 15.42 8.03 9.17
CA ASP A 213 14.46 6.99 9.55
C ASP A 213 15.18 5.83 10.24
N LYS A 214 14.80 5.55 11.49
CA LYS A 214 15.43 4.49 12.28
C LYS A 214 14.87 3.10 11.96
N TRP A 215 13.70 3.05 11.35
CA TRP A 215 12.97 1.80 11.09
C TRP A 215 13.07 1.40 9.63
N ILE A 216 12.71 2.31 8.72
CA ILE A 216 12.84 2.09 7.27
C ILE A 216 14.15 2.74 6.81
N ASN A 217 15.24 2.17 7.30
CA ASN A 217 16.60 2.66 7.08
C ASN A 217 17.26 2.04 5.84
N HIS A 218 18.49 2.46 5.55
CA HIS A 218 19.25 1.94 4.41
C HIS A 218 19.42 0.42 4.40
N THR A 219 19.54 -0.23 5.57
CA THR A 219 19.65 -1.69 5.64
C THR A 219 18.37 -2.36 5.11
N VAL A 220 17.21 -1.94 5.61
CA VAL A 220 15.90 -2.46 5.19
C VAL A 220 15.70 -2.23 3.69
N VAL A 221 15.99 -1.03 3.20
CA VAL A 221 15.79 -0.69 1.78
C VAL A 221 16.79 -1.41 0.88
N SER A 222 18.05 -1.60 1.32
CA SER A 222 19.05 -2.34 0.52
C SER A 222 18.73 -3.84 0.39
N GLU A 223 18.11 -4.43 1.40
CA GLU A 223 17.60 -5.81 1.33
C GLU A 223 16.48 -5.91 0.27
N TYR A 224 15.54 -4.96 0.29
CA TYR A 224 14.49 -4.85 -0.72
C TYR A 224 15.06 -4.63 -2.14
N GLU A 225 16.02 -3.70 -2.29
CA GLU A 225 16.66 -3.46 -3.60
C GLU A 225 17.35 -4.69 -4.14
N THR A 226 17.97 -5.50 -3.25
CA THR A 226 18.58 -6.77 -3.60
C THR A 226 17.52 -7.76 -4.10
N ALA A 227 16.42 -7.90 -3.36
CA ALA A 227 15.33 -8.80 -3.73
C ALA A 227 14.66 -8.38 -5.06
N MET A 228 14.44 -7.09 -5.28
CA MET A 228 13.90 -6.56 -6.56
C MET A 228 14.84 -6.87 -7.74
N LYS A 229 16.15 -6.72 -7.53
CA LYS A 229 17.16 -7.04 -8.54
C LYS A 229 17.19 -8.54 -8.84
N GLU A 230 17.12 -9.39 -7.84
CA GLU A 230 17.07 -10.85 -8.01
C GLU A 230 15.80 -11.30 -8.73
N ALA A 231 14.66 -10.60 -8.52
CA ALA A 231 13.40 -10.82 -9.22
C ALA A 231 13.34 -10.19 -10.62
N ASP A 232 14.42 -9.54 -11.10
CA ASP A 232 14.48 -8.77 -12.36
C ASP A 232 13.37 -7.71 -12.48
N LYS A 233 13.10 -7.01 -11.35
CA LYS A 233 12.08 -5.95 -11.29
C LYS A 233 12.72 -4.57 -11.28
N LYS A 234 12.01 -3.61 -11.89
CA LYS A 234 12.47 -2.22 -11.96
C LYS A 234 12.03 -1.45 -10.73
N TYR A 235 12.97 -0.73 -10.15
CA TYR A 235 12.73 0.15 -9.03
C TYR A 235 13.61 1.40 -9.12
N GLU A 236 13.14 2.46 -8.48
CA GLU A 236 13.85 3.72 -8.31
C GLU A 236 13.69 4.15 -6.85
N THR A 237 14.78 4.54 -6.19
CA THR A 237 14.76 5.00 -4.78
C THR A 237 15.30 6.42 -4.66
N HIS A 238 14.60 7.23 -3.86
CA HIS A 238 15.01 8.59 -3.52
C HIS A 238 15.11 8.76 -2.01
N TRP A 239 16.22 9.31 -1.56
CA TRP A 239 16.50 9.58 -0.17
C TRP A 239 16.45 11.08 0.11
N PHE A 240 15.86 11.45 1.23
CA PHE A 240 15.76 12.82 1.70
C PHE A 240 16.41 12.96 3.07
N ASP A 241 17.18 14.00 3.29
CA ASP A 241 17.81 14.34 4.59
C ASP A 241 16.72 14.83 5.57
N ALA A 242 15.91 13.90 6.02
CA ALA A 242 14.71 14.13 6.81
C ALA A 242 14.39 12.93 7.73
N ALA A 243 13.49 13.14 8.67
CA ALA A 243 12.97 12.09 9.54
C ALA A 243 11.78 11.36 8.87
N HIS A 244 11.39 10.21 9.44
CA HIS A 244 10.18 9.48 9.05
C HIS A 244 8.96 10.41 9.00
N ALA A 245 8.07 10.19 8.03
CA ALA A 245 6.86 10.99 7.80
C ALA A 245 7.11 12.48 7.47
N PHE A 246 8.26 12.82 6.89
CA PHE A 246 8.61 14.20 6.51
C PHE A 246 7.64 14.83 5.51
N ALA A 247 6.94 14.03 4.72
CA ALA A 247 5.98 14.50 3.72
C ALA A 247 4.54 14.68 4.28
N ASN A 248 4.29 14.29 5.55
CA ASN A 248 2.98 14.43 6.17
C ASN A 248 2.81 15.82 6.83
N PRO A 249 1.90 16.69 6.34
CA PRO A 249 1.70 18.03 6.89
C PRO A 249 1.22 18.05 8.35
N SER A 250 0.64 16.94 8.84
CA SER A 250 0.22 16.84 10.23
C SER A 250 1.37 16.45 11.18
N ASN A 251 2.52 16.02 10.66
CA ASN A 251 3.66 15.59 11.45
C ASN A 251 4.48 16.78 11.97
N ALA A 252 5.01 16.70 13.18
CA ALA A 252 5.91 17.71 13.75
C ALA A 252 7.23 17.86 12.98
N LYS A 253 7.64 16.81 12.25
CA LYS A 253 8.85 16.77 11.42
C LYS A 253 8.57 17.05 9.93
N TYR A 254 7.39 17.57 9.61
CA TYR A 254 7.05 17.97 8.25
C TYR A 254 8.10 18.92 7.66
N ASN A 255 8.65 18.54 6.52
CA ASN A 255 9.55 19.38 5.74
C ASN A 255 8.88 19.73 4.41
N LYS A 256 8.38 20.96 4.31
CA LYS A 256 7.62 21.40 3.15
C LYS A 256 8.40 21.29 1.84
N GLU A 257 9.67 21.69 1.83
CA GLU A 257 10.53 21.67 0.62
C GLU A 257 10.73 20.23 0.13
N TYR A 258 11.08 19.31 1.03
CA TYR A 258 11.26 17.91 0.68
C TYR A 258 9.95 17.22 0.31
N ALA A 259 8.85 17.55 0.98
CA ALA A 259 7.53 17.05 0.65
C ALA A 259 7.10 17.47 -0.77
N GLU A 260 7.31 18.73 -1.15
CA GLU A 260 7.02 19.25 -2.50
C GLU A 260 7.90 18.58 -3.56
N LYS A 261 9.20 18.40 -3.28
CA LYS A 261 10.14 17.72 -4.18
C LYS A 261 9.75 16.23 -4.36
N ALA A 262 9.51 15.54 -3.26
CA ALA A 262 9.06 14.13 -3.28
C ALA A 262 7.75 13.96 -4.05
N ASN A 263 6.78 14.85 -3.82
CA ASN A 263 5.52 14.85 -4.54
C ASN A 263 5.69 15.10 -6.05
N SER A 264 6.62 15.99 -6.45
CA SER A 264 6.92 16.22 -7.86
C SER A 264 7.49 14.97 -8.54
N ILE A 265 8.37 14.24 -7.85
CA ILE A 265 8.92 12.96 -8.32
C ILE A 265 7.80 11.93 -8.45
N ALA A 266 6.97 11.76 -7.42
CA ALA A 266 5.85 10.84 -7.42
C ALA A 266 4.84 11.15 -8.54
N LEU A 267 4.48 12.42 -8.73
CA LEU A 267 3.60 12.85 -9.83
C LEU A 267 4.17 12.53 -11.20
N SER A 268 5.47 12.76 -11.41
CA SER A 268 6.13 12.46 -12.68
C SER A 268 6.12 10.95 -12.95
N PHE A 269 6.41 10.15 -11.92
CA PHE A 269 6.38 8.70 -12.01
C PHE A 269 4.97 8.18 -12.32
N LEU A 270 3.95 8.62 -11.57
CA LEU A 270 2.56 8.20 -11.75
C LEU A 270 2.01 8.58 -13.14
N LYS A 271 2.30 9.79 -13.62
CA LYS A 271 1.91 10.22 -14.96
C LYS A 271 2.53 9.33 -16.05
N LYS A 272 3.81 8.99 -15.89
CA LYS A 272 4.50 8.07 -16.80
C LYS A 272 3.87 6.68 -16.75
N SER A 273 3.65 6.12 -15.57
CA SER A 273 3.10 4.78 -15.37
C SER A 273 1.68 4.65 -15.93
N LEU A 274 0.83 5.64 -15.68
CA LEU A 274 -0.55 5.69 -16.19
C LEU A 274 -0.64 6.19 -17.65
N ASN A 275 0.48 6.55 -18.29
CA ASN A 275 0.54 7.12 -19.63
C ASN A 275 -0.43 8.30 -19.82
N VAL A 276 -0.37 9.27 -18.91
CA VAL A 276 -1.19 10.50 -18.87
C VAL A 276 -0.33 11.76 -18.76
N LYS A 277 -0.97 12.94 -18.98
CA LYS A 277 -0.29 14.25 -18.92
C LYS A 277 -0.35 14.90 -17.54
#